data_835ee260981f35202774c3266ac8fc9b
#
_entry.id   835ee260981f35202774c3266ac8fc9b
#
_cell.length_a   1.000
_cell.length_b   1.000
_cell.length_c   1.000
_cell.angle_alpha   90.00
_cell.angle_beta   90.00
_cell.angle_gamma   90.00
#
_symmetry.space_group_name_H-M   'P 1'
#
loop_
_entity.id
_entity.type
_entity.pdbx_description
1 polymer ?
#
loop_
_entity_poly.entity_id
_entity_poly.type
_entity_poly.pdbx_seq_one_letter_code
_entity_poly.pdbx_strand_id
1 'polypeptide(L)'
;QIAEKKESHDHFLNYFLYPMMGLTALSAFGGFLTPGFTLEQALKWVTINFVQYFVGFFVSAFLIDEIRQKLLEEDKNPLLSQKFAGYLLSLLMIVTIAMNILPDNFSFIRFAPLYVIYVAWEGLKYFFNVPDSKRMTFIVLVSLIILLSPIIIERIMFILMPGIRN
;
A
#
# COMPACT_ATOMS: atom_id res chain seq x y z
N GLN A 1 20.83 -12.07 -16.13
CA GLN A 1 20.21 -12.12 -14.77
C GLN A 1 19.87 -10.74 -14.20
N ILE A 2 20.81 -9.74 -14.17
CA ILE A 2 20.51 -8.40 -13.62
C ILE A 2 19.52 -7.63 -14.50
N ALA A 3 19.73 -7.65 -15.83
CA ALA A 3 18.84 -7.01 -16.80
C ALA A 3 17.43 -7.65 -16.78
N GLU A 4 17.35 -8.95 -16.74
CA GLU A 4 16.12 -9.73 -16.68
C GLU A 4 15.33 -9.49 -15.38
N LYS A 5 16.02 -9.36 -14.24
CA LYS A 5 15.40 -8.97 -12.96
C LYS A 5 14.87 -7.54 -13.00
N LYS A 6 15.57 -6.62 -13.65
CA LYS A 6 15.15 -5.22 -13.81
C LYS A 6 13.94 -5.13 -14.75
N GLU A 7 13.95 -5.81 -15.87
CA GLU A 7 12.84 -5.86 -16.83
C GLU A 7 11.59 -6.44 -16.18
N SER A 8 11.70 -7.53 -15.43
CA SER A 8 10.60 -8.09 -14.64
C SER A 8 10.09 -7.15 -13.54
N HIS A 9 10.94 -6.26 -13.01
CA HIS A 9 10.54 -5.26 -12.03
C HIS A 9 9.79 -4.10 -12.69
N ASP A 10 10.31 -3.56 -13.78
CA ASP A 10 9.68 -2.47 -14.53
C ASP A 10 8.32 -2.91 -15.10
N HIS A 11 8.20 -4.16 -15.53
CA HIS A 11 6.93 -4.75 -15.94
C HIS A 11 5.94 -4.79 -14.76
N PHE A 12 6.37 -5.22 -13.57
CA PHE A 12 5.51 -5.24 -12.37
C PHE A 12 5.02 -3.83 -12.01
N LEU A 13 5.89 -2.82 -12.02
CA LEU A 13 5.50 -1.45 -11.71
C LEU A 13 4.53 -0.87 -12.76
N ASN A 14 4.88 -0.99 -14.05
CA ASN A 14 4.16 -0.32 -15.12
C ASN A 14 2.82 -0.99 -15.48
N TYR A 15 2.74 -2.32 -15.40
CA TYR A 15 1.55 -3.06 -15.82
C TYR A 15 0.66 -3.54 -14.68
N PHE A 16 1.14 -3.49 -13.45
CA PHE A 16 0.36 -3.89 -12.29
C PHE A 16 0.20 -2.77 -11.27
N LEU A 17 1.30 -2.28 -10.69
CA LEU A 17 1.23 -1.42 -9.51
C LEU A 17 0.71 -0.01 -9.82
N TYR A 18 1.27 0.67 -10.84
CA TYR A 18 0.84 2.02 -11.20
C TYR A 18 -0.60 2.06 -11.73
N PRO A 19 -1.05 1.15 -12.61
CA PRO A 19 -2.47 1.06 -12.95
C PRO A 19 -3.36 0.83 -11.73
N MET A 20 -2.95 0.00 -10.77
CA MET A 20 -3.70 -0.26 -9.55
C MET A 20 -3.81 0.99 -8.67
N MET A 21 -2.74 1.78 -8.54
CA MET A 21 -2.77 3.08 -7.86
C MET A 21 -3.75 4.05 -8.55
N GLY A 22 -3.72 4.09 -9.89
CA GLY A 22 -4.66 4.90 -10.68
C GLY A 22 -6.12 4.49 -10.47
N LEU A 23 -6.41 3.20 -10.50
CA LEU A 23 -7.75 2.67 -10.21
C LEU A 23 -8.21 3.00 -8.79
N THR A 24 -7.30 2.87 -7.81
CA THR A 24 -7.59 3.21 -6.42
C THR A 24 -7.91 4.70 -6.28
N ALA A 25 -7.16 5.56 -6.94
CA ALA A 25 -7.43 6.99 -6.96
C ALA A 25 -8.82 7.28 -7.58
N LEU A 26 -9.08 6.73 -8.76
CA LEU A 26 -10.34 6.91 -9.47
C LEU A 26 -11.55 6.33 -8.73
N SER A 27 -11.37 5.32 -7.88
CA SER A 27 -12.46 4.76 -7.07
C SER A 27 -13.12 5.79 -6.15
N ALA A 28 -12.42 6.90 -5.83
CA ALA A 28 -12.99 8.02 -5.08
C ALA A 28 -14.24 8.64 -5.72
N PHE A 29 -14.41 8.50 -7.05
CA PHE A 29 -15.66 8.88 -7.72
C PHE A 29 -16.86 8.04 -7.28
N GLY A 30 -16.64 6.88 -6.63
CA GLY A 30 -17.69 6.13 -5.96
C GLY A 30 -18.46 6.95 -4.92
N GLY A 31 -17.84 8.00 -4.36
CA GLY A 31 -18.49 8.95 -3.48
C GLY A 31 -19.74 9.62 -4.07
N PHE A 32 -19.88 9.70 -5.40
CA PHE A 32 -21.11 10.19 -6.06
C PHE A 32 -22.34 9.32 -5.80
N LEU A 33 -22.16 8.11 -5.29
CA LEU A 33 -23.27 7.28 -4.81
C LEU A 33 -23.86 7.81 -3.50
N THR A 34 -23.16 8.73 -2.82
CA THR A 34 -23.61 9.37 -1.57
C THR A 34 -24.23 10.73 -1.88
N PRO A 35 -25.48 11.02 -1.40
CA PRO A 35 -26.11 12.31 -1.60
C PRO A 35 -25.26 13.47 -1.06
N GLY A 36 -25.14 14.53 -1.86
CA GLY A 36 -24.41 15.73 -1.45
C GLY A 36 -22.90 15.69 -1.72
N PHE A 37 -22.37 14.61 -2.23
CA PHE A 37 -20.96 14.51 -2.61
C PHE A 37 -20.67 15.35 -3.87
N THR A 38 -19.67 16.22 -3.80
CA THR A 38 -19.34 17.18 -4.85
C THR A 38 -18.16 16.75 -5.70
N LEU A 39 -18.04 17.32 -6.93
CA LEU A 39 -16.89 17.10 -7.79
C LEU A 39 -15.58 17.57 -7.12
N GLU A 40 -15.62 18.67 -6.37
CA GLU A 40 -14.45 19.15 -5.63
C GLU A 40 -13.98 18.12 -4.60
N GLN A 41 -14.90 17.54 -3.85
CA GLN A 41 -14.60 16.47 -2.90
C GLN A 41 -14.03 15.25 -3.61
N ALA A 42 -14.62 14.84 -4.75
CA ALA A 42 -14.10 13.72 -5.55
C ALA A 42 -12.66 13.96 -5.98
N LEU A 43 -12.34 15.12 -6.53
CA LEU A 43 -10.98 15.44 -6.98
C LEU A 43 -9.97 15.49 -5.83
N LYS A 44 -10.37 16.01 -4.67
CA LYS A 44 -9.54 15.97 -3.47
C LYS A 44 -9.25 14.55 -3.02
N TRP A 45 -10.26 13.69 -2.97
CA TRP A 45 -10.08 12.28 -2.60
C TRP A 45 -9.28 11.49 -3.63
N VAL A 46 -9.45 11.74 -4.93
CA VAL A 46 -8.59 11.17 -5.98
C VAL A 46 -7.12 11.51 -5.72
N THR A 47 -6.85 12.78 -5.42
CA THR A 47 -5.48 13.24 -5.14
C THR A 47 -4.91 12.56 -3.88
N ILE A 48 -5.69 12.50 -2.80
CA ILE A 48 -5.27 11.86 -1.55
C ILE A 48 -4.99 10.37 -1.77
N ASN A 49 -5.92 9.65 -2.38
CA ASN A 49 -5.76 8.21 -2.64
C ASN A 49 -4.54 7.93 -3.52
N PHE A 50 -4.29 8.76 -4.53
CA PHE A 50 -3.10 8.60 -5.35
C PHE A 50 -1.82 8.84 -4.55
N VAL A 51 -1.72 9.99 -3.88
CA VAL A 51 -0.50 10.39 -3.15
C VAL A 51 -0.21 9.43 -2.00
N GLN A 52 -1.21 9.01 -1.22
CA GLN A 52 -1.00 8.09 -0.10
C GLN A 52 -0.42 6.75 -0.53
N TYR A 53 -0.87 6.20 -1.65
CA TYR A 53 -0.34 4.92 -2.14
C TYR A 53 0.95 5.08 -2.92
N PHE A 54 1.09 6.14 -3.71
CA PHE A 54 2.32 6.40 -4.45
C PHE A 54 3.50 6.67 -3.51
N VAL A 55 3.36 7.65 -2.63
CA VAL A 55 4.41 7.98 -1.64
C VAL A 55 4.56 6.85 -0.62
N GLY A 56 3.44 6.27 -0.14
CA GLY A 56 3.42 5.14 0.78
C GLY A 56 4.19 3.93 0.27
N PHE A 57 4.12 3.66 -1.03
CA PHE A 57 4.88 2.59 -1.67
C PHE A 57 6.39 2.80 -1.55
N PHE A 58 6.89 3.97 -1.93
CA PHE A 58 8.33 4.23 -1.87
C PHE A 58 8.84 4.25 -0.43
N VAL A 59 8.08 4.85 0.49
CA VAL A 59 8.43 4.86 1.92
C VAL A 59 8.44 3.45 2.48
N SER A 60 7.41 2.65 2.19
CA SER A 60 7.33 1.27 2.66
C SER A 60 8.46 0.40 2.11
N ALA A 61 8.73 0.50 0.80
CA ALA A 61 9.80 -0.26 0.15
C ALA A 61 11.18 0.09 0.74
N PHE A 62 11.44 1.37 0.95
CA PHE A 62 12.67 1.84 1.57
C PHE A 62 12.84 1.31 3.00
N LEU A 63 11.79 1.42 3.83
CA LEU A 63 11.84 0.95 5.22
C LEU A 63 11.97 -0.57 5.31
N ILE A 64 11.31 -1.33 4.44
CA ILE A 64 11.46 -2.79 4.37
C ILE A 64 12.89 -3.18 4.01
N ASP A 65 13.51 -2.47 3.06
CA ASP A 65 14.90 -2.72 2.66
C ASP A 65 15.89 -2.42 3.80
N GLU A 66 15.66 -1.34 4.56
CA GLU A 66 16.45 -1.00 5.75
C GLU A 66 16.29 -2.04 6.89
N ILE A 67 15.06 -2.52 7.13
CA ILE A 67 14.83 -3.58 8.13
C ILE A 67 15.50 -4.88 7.68
N ARG A 68 15.43 -5.21 6.40
CA ARG A 68 16.09 -6.38 5.84
C ARG A 68 17.60 -6.34 6.10
N GLN A 69 18.23 -5.22 5.77
CA GLN A 69 19.66 -5.03 6.00
C GLN A 69 20.03 -5.14 7.48
N LYS A 70 19.28 -4.46 8.36
CA LYS A 70 19.63 -4.39 9.79
C LYS A 70 19.26 -5.65 10.56
N LEU A 71 18.12 -6.26 10.26
CA LEU A 71 17.62 -7.41 11.01
C LEU A 71 18.14 -8.73 10.47
N LEU A 72 18.24 -8.87 9.13
CA LEU A 72 18.64 -10.11 8.49
C LEU A 72 20.12 -10.13 8.10
N GLU A 73 20.80 -8.99 8.20
CA GLU A 73 22.22 -8.83 7.82
C GLU A 73 22.45 -9.15 6.33
N GLU A 74 21.40 -8.95 5.50
CA GLU A 74 21.44 -9.14 4.05
C GLU A 74 21.82 -7.85 3.32
N ASP A 75 22.42 -7.99 2.14
CA ASP A 75 22.69 -6.84 1.27
C ASP A 75 21.39 -6.17 0.80
N LYS A 76 21.44 -4.85 0.62
CA LYS A 76 20.32 -4.08 0.08
C LYS A 76 19.88 -4.63 -1.27
N ASN A 77 18.57 -4.83 -1.42
CA ASN A 77 17.95 -5.20 -2.68
C ASN A 77 16.63 -4.44 -2.87
N PRO A 78 16.73 -3.16 -3.26
CA PRO A 78 15.56 -2.28 -3.40
C PRO A 78 14.48 -2.86 -4.32
N LEU A 79 14.87 -3.55 -5.40
CA LEU A 79 13.92 -4.13 -6.36
C LEU A 79 13.05 -5.22 -5.72
N LEU A 80 13.64 -6.04 -4.87
CA LEU A 80 12.92 -7.10 -4.15
C LEU A 80 12.00 -6.52 -3.09
N SER A 81 12.50 -5.53 -2.33
CA SER A 81 11.72 -4.82 -1.31
C SER A 81 10.55 -4.04 -1.91
N GLN A 82 10.74 -3.43 -3.09
CA GLN A 82 9.66 -2.78 -3.84
C GLN A 82 8.60 -3.78 -4.32
N LYS A 83 8.98 -4.91 -4.88
CA LYS A 83 8.00 -5.94 -5.27
C LYS A 83 7.19 -6.42 -4.07
N PHE A 84 7.85 -6.73 -2.96
CA PHE A 84 7.17 -7.19 -1.76
C PHE A 84 6.21 -6.13 -1.19
N ALA A 85 6.69 -4.88 -1.04
CA ALA A 85 5.85 -3.76 -0.61
C ALA A 85 4.66 -3.53 -1.55
N GLY A 86 4.88 -3.61 -2.87
CA GLY A 86 3.85 -3.41 -3.87
C GLY A 86 2.74 -4.46 -3.79
N TYR A 87 3.08 -5.74 -3.62
CA TYR A 87 2.07 -6.79 -3.43
C TYR A 87 1.27 -6.60 -2.13
N LEU A 88 1.90 -6.23 -1.03
CA LEU A 88 1.19 -6.00 0.23
C LEU A 88 0.28 -4.75 0.15
N LEU A 89 0.77 -3.67 -0.46
CA LEU A 89 -0.02 -2.45 -0.65
C LEU A 89 -1.17 -2.65 -1.63
N SER A 90 -1.03 -3.51 -2.65
CA SER A 90 -2.12 -3.79 -3.59
C SER A 90 -3.35 -4.37 -2.88
N LEU A 91 -3.17 -5.13 -1.81
CA LEU A 91 -4.26 -5.60 -0.96
C LEU A 91 -5.01 -4.43 -0.31
N LEU A 92 -4.27 -3.46 0.25
CA LEU A 92 -4.89 -2.25 0.84
C LEU A 92 -5.60 -1.41 -0.23
N MET A 93 -5.05 -1.33 -1.44
CA MET A 93 -5.69 -0.64 -2.57
C MET A 93 -7.03 -1.30 -2.93
N ILE A 94 -7.10 -2.63 -2.99
CA ILE A 94 -8.35 -3.37 -3.23
C ILE A 94 -9.37 -3.06 -2.15
N VAL A 95 -8.96 -3.06 -0.88
CA VAL A 95 -9.84 -2.70 0.24
C VAL A 95 -10.33 -1.27 0.11
N THR A 96 -9.45 -0.32 -0.24
CA THR A 96 -9.83 1.09 -0.44
C THR A 96 -10.82 1.25 -1.60
N ILE A 97 -10.61 0.56 -2.72
CA ILE A 97 -11.56 0.55 -3.84
C ILE A 97 -12.93 0.04 -3.36
N ALA A 98 -12.93 -1.08 -2.63
CA ALA A 98 -14.16 -1.64 -2.09
C ALA A 98 -14.87 -0.67 -1.14
N MET A 99 -14.13 -0.02 -0.24
CA MET A 99 -14.70 0.97 0.70
C MET A 99 -15.26 2.22 0.00
N ASN A 100 -14.68 2.63 -1.13
CA ASN A 100 -15.14 3.78 -1.89
C ASN A 100 -16.42 3.50 -2.72
N ILE A 101 -16.69 2.23 -3.03
CA ILE A 101 -17.80 1.84 -3.92
C ILE A 101 -18.95 1.19 -3.15
N LEU A 102 -18.64 0.44 -2.08
CA LEU A 102 -19.65 -0.32 -1.34
C LEU A 102 -20.40 0.58 -0.35
N PRO A 103 -21.70 0.34 -0.14
CA PRO A 103 -22.50 1.03 0.88
C PRO A 103 -21.94 0.79 2.30
N ASP A 104 -22.20 1.73 3.20
CA ASP A 104 -21.74 1.70 4.61
C ASP A 104 -22.14 0.43 5.39
N ASN A 105 -23.15 -0.30 4.93
CA ASN A 105 -23.58 -1.56 5.53
C ASN A 105 -22.49 -2.65 5.51
N PHE A 106 -21.47 -2.51 4.66
CA PHE A 106 -20.31 -3.40 4.58
C PHE A 106 -19.16 -2.99 5.50
N SER A 107 -19.47 -2.41 6.66
CA SER A 107 -18.48 -1.88 7.62
C SER A 107 -17.43 -2.90 8.08
N PHE A 108 -17.71 -4.22 8.02
CA PHE A 108 -16.73 -5.27 8.31
C PHE A 108 -15.48 -5.23 7.40
N ILE A 109 -15.58 -4.66 6.20
CA ILE A 109 -14.47 -4.46 5.27
C ILE A 109 -13.35 -3.62 5.89
N ARG A 110 -13.64 -2.76 6.88
CA ARG A 110 -12.64 -1.98 7.62
C ARG A 110 -11.62 -2.83 8.38
N PHE A 111 -11.94 -4.10 8.64
CA PHE A 111 -10.99 -5.05 9.24
C PHE A 111 -10.13 -5.80 8.21
N ALA A 112 -10.50 -5.74 6.94
CA ALA A 112 -9.76 -6.41 5.86
C ALA A 112 -8.28 -5.99 5.75
N PRO A 113 -7.85 -4.74 6.09
CA PRO A 113 -6.43 -4.39 6.13
C PRO A 113 -5.59 -5.29 7.05
N LEU A 114 -6.17 -5.84 8.12
CA LEU A 114 -5.45 -6.76 9.01
C LEU A 114 -5.03 -8.07 8.32
N TYR A 115 -5.69 -8.43 7.22
CA TYR A 115 -5.30 -9.58 6.41
C TYR A 115 -3.91 -9.44 5.78
N VAL A 116 -3.39 -8.21 5.67
CA VAL A 116 -2.00 -7.94 5.25
C VAL A 116 -0.99 -8.71 6.10
N ILE A 117 -1.24 -8.87 7.40
CA ILE A 117 -0.35 -9.60 8.32
C ILE A 117 -0.20 -11.06 7.87
N TYR A 118 -1.33 -11.70 7.52
CA TYR A 118 -1.31 -13.07 7.01
C TYR A 118 -0.62 -13.17 5.65
N VAL A 119 -0.90 -12.25 4.74
CA VAL A 119 -0.27 -12.22 3.41
C VAL A 119 1.22 -11.95 3.51
N ALA A 120 1.65 -11.08 4.44
CA ALA A 120 3.07 -10.84 4.72
C ALA A 120 3.75 -12.12 5.25
N TRP A 121 3.07 -12.85 6.16
CA TRP A 121 3.58 -14.13 6.70
C TRP A 121 3.79 -15.17 5.61
N GLU A 122 2.82 -15.39 4.74
CA GLU A 122 2.93 -16.35 3.65
C GLU A 122 3.90 -15.88 2.56
N GLY A 123 3.81 -14.61 2.16
CA GLY A 123 4.66 -14.01 1.13
C GLY A 123 6.14 -14.03 1.49
N LEU A 124 6.47 -13.93 2.78
CA LEU A 124 7.84 -13.92 3.25
C LEU A 124 8.64 -15.14 2.76
N LYS A 125 8.02 -16.29 2.70
CA LYS A 125 8.65 -17.56 2.25
C LYS A 125 9.16 -17.52 0.81
N TYR A 126 8.53 -16.67 -0.02
CA TYR A 126 8.84 -16.56 -1.44
C TYR A 126 9.80 -15.42 -1.77
N PHE A 127 9.86 -14.41 -0.90
CA PHE A 127 10.65 -13.21 -1.14
C PHE A 127 11.97 -13.19 -0.38
N PHE A 128 12.00 -13.73 0.85
CA PHE A 128 13.15 -13.59 1.74
C PHE A 128 13.46 -14.89 2.50
N ASN A 129 14.75 -15.14 2.70
CA ASN A 129 15.21 -16.26 3.54
C ASN A 129 15.36 -15.80 4.99
N VAL A 130 14.26 -15.66 5.70
CA VAL A 130 14.25 -15.16 7.07
C VAL A 130 14.40 -16.32 8.06
N PRO A 131 15.42 -16.30 8.94
CA PRO A 131 15.57 -17.29 10.01
C PRO A 131 14.36 -17.30 10.93
N ASP A 132 13.95 -18.48 11.41
CA ASP A 132 12.75 -18.61 12.27
C ASP A 132 12.79 -17.73 13.51
N SER A 133 13.98 -17.53 14.11
CA SER A 133 14.19 -16.66 15.27
C SER A 133 13.88 -15.17 15.01
N LYS A 134 14.06 -14.69 13.78
CA LYS A 134 13.84 -13.28 13.39
C LYS A 134 12.51 -13.08 12.64
N ARG A 135 11.84 -14.16 12.26
CA ARG A 135 10.66 -14.17 11.38
C ARG A 135 9.50 -13.38 11.94
N MET A 136 9.13 -13.62 13.19
CA MET A 136 8.01 -12.93 13.83
C MET A 136 8.26 -11.41 13.91
N THR A 137 9.47 -11.02 14.35
CA THR A 137 9.85 -9.60 14.42
C THR A 137 9.81 -8.93 13.07
N PHE A 138 10.33 -9.59 12.02
CA PHE A 138 10.31 -9.06 10.67
C PHE A 138 8.87 -8.83 10.16
N ILE A 139 7.98 -9.81 10.34
CA ILE A 139 6.58 -9.72 9.91
C ILE A 139 5.84 -8.61 10.64
N VAL A 140 6.00 -8.50 11.95
CA VAL A 140 5.36 -7.43 12.73
C VAL A 140 5.81 -6.06 12.22
N LEU A 141 7.11 -5.85 12.04
CA LEU A 141 7.66 -4.58 11.54
C LEU A 141 7.16 -4.25 10.12
N VAL A 142 7.21 -5.22 9.21
CA VAL A 142 6.72 -5.04 7.84
C VAL A 142 5.23 -4.73 7.82
N SER A 143 4.43 -5.47 8.59
CA SER A 143 2.98 -5.24 8.66
C SER A 143 2.65 -3.85 9.18
N LEU A 144 3.35 -3.38 10.21
CA LEU A 144 3.20 -2.03 10.74
C LEU A 144 3.55 -0.97 9.70
N ILE A 145 4.66 -1.15 8.97
CA ILE A 145 5.06 -0.22 7.90
C ILE A 145 3.98 -0.14 6.81
N ILE A 146 3.53 -1.29 6.32
CA ILE A 146 2.54 -1.34 5.23
C ILE A 146 1.20 -0.73 5.67
N LEU A 147 0.75 -1.00 6.90
CA LEU A 147 -0.51 -0.46 7.41
C LEU A 147 -0.42 1.04 7.73
N LEU A 148 0.69 1.49 8.31
CA LEU A 148 0.81 2.87 8.79
C LEU A 148 1.23 3.85 7.69
N SER A 149 2.05 3.44 6.70
CA SER A 149 2.56 4.36 5.69
C SER A 149 1.45 5.09 4.93
N PRO A 150 0.43 4.45 4.35
CA PRO A 150 -0.66 5.16 3.69
C PRO A 150 -1.45 6.04 4.65
N ILE A 151 -1.71 5.56 5.88
CA ILE A 151 -2.48 6.31 6.89
C ILE A 151 -1.76 7.61 7.28
N ILE A 152 -0.45 7.55 7.50
CA ILE A 152 0.34 8.73 7.86
C ILE A 152 0.32 9.75 6.72
N ILE A 153 0.50 9.30 5.48
CA ILE A 153 0.48 10.18 4.31
C ILE A 153 -0.90 10.78 4.10
N GLU A 154 -1.97 9.99 4.24
CA GLU A 154 -3.34 10.49 4.24
C GLU A 154 -3.54 11.61 5.26
N ARG A 155 -3.08 11.43 6.50
CA ARG A 155 -3.18 12.47 7.55
C ARG A 155 -2.42 13.73 7.19
N ILE A 156 -1.23 13.61 6.63
CA ILE A 156 -0.47 14.75 6.13
C ILE A 156 -1.25 15.49 5.03
N MET A 157 -1.84 14.74 4.09
CA MET A 157 -2.65 15.33 3.01
C MET A 157 -3.88 16.07 3.54
N PHE A 158 -4.56 15.57 4.57
CA PHE A 158 -5.68 16.29 5.22
C PHE A 158 -5.25 17.62 5.86
N ILE A 159 -4.03 17.72 6.36
CA ILE A 159 -3.49 18.97 6.90
C ILE A 159 -3.20 19.96 5.76
N LEU A 160 -2.65 19.45 4.65
CA LEU A 160 -2.29 20.28 3.49
C LEU A 160 -3.48 20.71 2.63
N MET A 161 -4.59 19.98 2.70
CA MET A 161 -5.81 20.22 1.91
C MET A 161 -7.01 20.46 2.83
N PRO A 162 -7.12 21.63 3.49
CA PRO A 162 -8.24 21.95 4.37
C PRO A 162 -9.56 21.97 3.59
N GLY A 163 -10.67 21.58 4.22
CA GLY A 163 -12.01 21.58 3.63
C GLY A 163 -12.49 20.24 3.10
N ILE A 164 -11.77 19.13 3.35
CA ILE A 164 -12.24 17.77 3.03
C ILE A 164 -13.13 17.19 4.15
N ARG A 165 -13.04 17.75 5.33
CA ARG A 165 -13.68 17.24 6.56
C ARG A 165 -15.05 17.84 6.89
N ASN A 166 -15.64 18.62 5.99
CA ASN A 166 -16.97 19.20 6.21
C ASN A 166 -18.03 18.46 5.42
#